data_52191fd5a35e6c5b2422b55e76b60855
#
_entry.id   52191fd5a35e6c5b2422b55e76b60855
#
_cell.length_a   1.000
_cell.length_b   1.000
_cell.length_c   1.000
_cell.angle_alpha   90.00
_cell.angle_beta   90.00
_cell.angle_gamma   90.00
#
_symmetry.space_group_name_H-M   'P 1'
#
loop_
_entity.id
_entity.type
_entity.pdbx_description
1 polymer ?
#
loop_
_entity_poly.entity_id
_entity_poly.type
_entity_poly.pdbx_seq_one_letter_code
_entity_poly.pdbx_strand_id
1 'polypeptide(L)'
;MKAFMKILCAVLALLCIGSVIVACDNSSDGDEVASGGTFGIVYKDITIKLDEKAESILSKLGEPKYTDNLGDCGGIGVQTKYTYDDIAVNTLKEKDGEKIHKIALLNDLVSTSKGISIGDDEASVKEAYGTPSSEANGKLTYKSGNLELEFTLKDGNVTAINYRRIV
;
A
#
# COMPACT_ATOMS: atom_id res chain seq x y z
N MET A 1 -23.50 51.74 -7.67
CA MET A 1 -22.45 50.75 -7.96
C MET A 1 -22.91 49.28 -7.80
N LYS A 2 -24.16 48.95 -7.51
CA LYS A 2 -24.63 47.55 -7.35
C LYS A 2 -25.40 46.99 -8.54
N ALA A 3 -25.66 47.79 -9.56
CA ALA A 3 -26.46 47.37 -10.74
C ALA A 3 -25.57 46.91 -11.92
N PHE A 4 -24.33 47.32 -11.99
CA PHE A 4 -23.39 47.00 -13.09
C PHE A 4 -22.80 45.60 -13.01
N MET A 5 -22.79 45.00 -11.81
CA MET A 5 -22.18 43.67 -11.61
C MET A 5 -23.14 42.50 -11.92
N LYS A 6 -24.43 42.78 -12.09
CA LYS A 6 -25.41 41.72 -12.46
C LYS A 6 -25.56 41.54 -13.98
N ILE A 7 -25.08 42.47 -14.77
CA ILE A 7 -25.20 42.39 -16.25
C ILE A 7 -23.96 41.67 -16.85
N LEU A 8 -22.84 41.68 -16.16
CA LEU A 8 -21.58 41.03 -16.63
C LEU A 8 -21.62 39.50 -16.53
N CYS A 9 -22.46 38.95 -15.61
CA CYS A 9 -22.61 37.48 -15.50
C CYS A 9 -23.55 36.85 -16.53
N ALA A 10 -24.44 37.66 -17.16
CA ALA A 10 -25.44 37.13 -18.10
C ALA A 10 -24.89 37.00 -19.54
N VAL A 11 -23.78 37.66 -19.87
CA VAL A 11 -23.19 37.65 -21.24
C VAL A 11 -22.14 36.55 -21.42
N LEU A 12 -21.64 35.94 -20.32
CA LEU A 12 -20.65 34.87 -20.39
C LEU A 12 -21.24 33.47 -20.52
N ALA A 13 -22.59 33.34 -20.48
CA ALA A 13 -23.27 32.03 -20.51
C ALA A 13 -23.73 31.58 -21.90
N LEU A 14 -23.42 32.31 -22.97
CA LEU A 14 -23.98 31.99 -24.31
C LEU A 14 -22.94 31.68 -25.39
N LEU A 15 -21.69 31.32 -25.04
CA LEU A 15 -20.63 31.04 -26.02
C LEU A 15 -19.91 29.69 -25.81
N CYS A 16 -20.59 28.68 -25.30
CA CYS A 16 -20.04 27.31 -25.20
C CYS A 16 -20.93 26.27 -25.90
N ILE A 17 -21.29 26.52 -27.17
CA ILE A 17 -21.78 25.46 -28.06
C ILE A 17 -20.81 25.36 -29.23
N GLY A 18 -19.76 24.61 -29.02
CA GLY A 18 -18.81 24.25 -30.07
C GLY A 18 -18.30 22.86 -29.75
N SER A 19 -18.91 21.86 -30.37
CA SER A 19 -18.54 20.46 -30.33
C SER A 19 -17.10 20.27 -30.78
N VAL A 20 -16.25 19.80 -29.85
CA VAL A 20 -14.98 19.15 -30.21
C VAL A 20 -15.07 17.73 -29.71
N ILE A 21 -15.29 16.80 -30.63
CA ILE A 21 -15.05 15.39 -30.41
C ILE A 21 -13.53 15.22 -30.46
N VAL A 22 -12.90 15.24 -29.30
CA VAL A 22 -11.54 14.75 -29.16
C VAL A 22 -11.65 13.29 -28.73
N ALA A 23 -11.19 12.41 -29.59
CA ALA A 23 -10.98 11.01 -29.28
C ALA A 23 -10.08 10.95 -28.04
N CYS A 24 -10.60 10.42 -26.96
CA CYS A 24 -9.83 10.07 -25.77
C CYS A 24 -8.93 8.89 -26.13
N ASP A 25 -7.65 9.19 -26.26
CA ASP A 25 -6.63 8.17 -26.07
C ASP A 25 -6.62 7.83 -24.58
N ASN A 26 -6.86 6.55 -24.33
CA ASN A 26 -7.16 6.03 -23.00
C ASN A 26 -5.86 5.72 -22.27
N SER A 27 -5.38 6.68 -21.48
CA SER A 27 -4.42 6.45 -20.42
C SER A 27 -5.03 6.92 -19.11
N SER A 28 -6.07 6.24 -18.69
CA SER A 28 -6.56 6.34 -17.32
C SER A 28 -5.91 5.22 -16.51
N ASP A 29 -4.78 5.53 -15.88
CA ASP A 29 -4.40 4.88 -14.63
C ASP A 29 -5.38 5.35 -13.54
N GLY A 30 -6.59 4.88 -13.67
CA GLY A 30 -7.57 4.86 -12.61
C GLY A 30 -7.50 3.47 -12.02
N ASP A 31 -6.76 3.29 -10.94
CA ASP A 31 -6.76 2.07 -10.15
C ASP A 31 -8.18 1.78 -9.66
N GLU A 32 -8.94 1.09 -10.50
CA GLU A 32 -10.02 0.23 -10.00
C GLU A 32 -9.36 -0.85 -9.15
N VAL A 33 -9.56 -0.75 -7.83
CA VAL A 33 -9.26 -1.83 -6.89
C VAL A 33 -10.31 -2.92 -7.07
N ALA A 34 -10.27 -3.59 -8.23
CA ALA A 34 -10.97 -4.83 -8.45
C ALA A 34 -10.13 -5.95 -7.85
N SER A 35 -10.67 -6.61 -6.84
CA SER A 35 -10.51 -8.03 -6.54
C SER A 35 -9.22 -8.68 -7.10
N GLY A 36 -8.11 -8.54 -6.40
CA GLY A 36 -6.81 -9.11 -6.78
C GLY A 36 -5.63 -8.19 -6.50
N GLY A 37 -5.83 -7.15 -5.68
CA GLY A 37 -4.81 -6.15 -5.37
C GLY A 37 -3.55 -6.78 -4.76
N THR A 38 -2.44 -6.62 -5.46
CA THR A 38 -1.11 -6.98 -4.97
C THR A 38 -0.78 -6.07 -3.79
N PHE A 39 -0.79 -6.60 -2.56
CA PHE A 39 -0.39 -5.84 -1.38
C PHE A 39 1.08 -5.43 -1.47
N GLY A 40 1.33 -4.15 -1.25
CA GLY A 40 2.66 -3.57 -1.28
C GLY A 40 2.68 -2.16 -0.71
N ILE A 41 3.86 -1.57 -0.71
CA ILE A 41 4.11 -0.20 -0.23
C ILE A 41 4.97 0.54 -1.24
N VAL A 42 4.97 1.86 -1.15
CA VAL A 42 5.99 2.72 -1.79
C VAL A 42 6.90 3.25 -0.69
N TYR A 43 8.19 3.00 -0.82
CA TYR A 43 9.21 3.48 0.11
C TYR A 43 10.39 4.06 -0.66
N LYS A 44 10.70 5.35 -0.43
CA LYS A 44 11.76 6.10 -1.17
C LYS A 44 11.61 5.96 -2.70
N ASP A 45 10.38 6.14 -3.21
CA ASP A 45 10.02 6.00 -4.62
C ASP A 45 10.20 4.59 -5.21
N ILE A 46 10.42 3.60 -4.36
CA ILE A 46 10.52 2.19 -4.73
C ILE A 46 9.22 1.49 -4.36
N THR A 47 8.52 0.95 -5.35
CA THR A 47 7.37 0.07 -5.10
C THR A 47 7.88 -1.30 -4.68
N ILE A 48 7.43 -1.78 -3.52
CA ILE A 48 7.77 -3.08 -2.95
C ILE A 48 6.48 -3.88 -2.81
N LYS A 49 6.37 -4.98 -3.54
CA LYS A 49 5.20 -5.87 -3.50
C LYS A 49 5.59 -7.24 -2.97
N LEU A 50 4.63 -7.91 -2.36
CA LEU A 50 4.79 -9.31 -1.98
C LEU A 50 4.90 -10.19 -3.23
N ASP A 51 5.61 -11.31 -3.11
CA ASP A 51 5.86 -12.32 -4.16
C ASP A 51 6.74 -11.85 -5.32
N GLU A 52 7.26 -10.62 -5.31
CA GLU A 52 8.26 -10.16 -6.27
C GLU A 52 9.66 -10.74 -5.96
N LYS A 53 10.49 -10.85 -6.99
CA LYS A 53 11.89 -11.25 -6.84
C LYS A 53 12.64 -10.24 -5.98
N ALA A 54 13.28 -10.71 -4.92
CA ALA A 54 13.92 -9.87 -3.91
C ALA A 54 15.13 -9.10 -4.45
N GLU A 55 15.93 -9.70 -5.32
CA GLU A 55 17.19 -9.14 -5.82
C GLU A 55 17.03 -7.73 -6.38
N SER A 56 16.06 -7.51 -7.27
CA SER A 56 15.83 -6.21 -7.91
C SER A 56 15.35 -5.13 -6.93
N ILE A 57 14.60 -5.53 -5.91
CA ILE A 57 14.09 -4.62 -4.88
C ILE A 57 15.19 -4.27 -3.90
N LEU A 58 15.90 -5.27 -3.36
CA LEU A 58 16.98 -5.07 -2.39
C LEU A 58 18.11 -4.22 -2.98
N SER A 59 18.47 -4.42 -4.25
CA SER A 59 19.50 -3.60 -4.91
C SER A 59 19.11 -2.11 -5.01
N LYS A 60 17.84 -1.81 -5.19
CA LYS A 60 17.33 -0.42 -5.22
C LYS A 60 17.22 0.19 -3.81
N LEU A 61 16.88 -0.61 -2.81
CA LEU A 61 16.80 -0.17 -1.42
C LEU A 61 18.18 0.16 -0.82
N GLY A 62 19.25 -0.40 -1.39
CA GLY A 62 20.62 -0.22 -0.92
C GLY A 62 20.91 -1.00 0.36
N GLU A 63 21.96 -0.58 1.10
CA GLU A 63 22.43 -1.28 2.30
C GLU A 63 21.40 -1.22 3.44
N PRO A 64 20.97 -2.37 3.99
CA PRO A 64 20.11 -2.41 5.17
C PRO A 64 20.93 -2.07 6.44
N LYS A 65 20.26 -1.54 7.47
CA LYS A 65 20.90 -1.35 8.80
C LYS A 65 21.28 -2.68 9.46
N TYR A 66 20.41 -3.68 9.29
CA TYR A 66 20.60 -5.02 9.86
C TYR A 66 20.13 -6.07 8.87
N THR A 67 20.85 -7.19 8.84
CA THR A 67 20.46 -8.39 8.10
C THR A 67 20.47 -9.57 9.06
N ASP A 68 19.31 -10.21 9.23
CA ASP A 68 19.13 -11.36 10.11
C ASP A 68 18.75 -12.59 9.29
N ASN A 69 19.52 -13.66 9.38
CA ASN A 69 19.12 -14.95 8.83
C ASN A 69 18.22 -15.67 9.84
N LEU A 70 16.94 -15.79 9.50
CA LEU A 70 15.93 -16.40 10.38
C LEU A 70 15.90 -17.93 10.26
N GLY A 71 16.66 -18.50 9.32
CA GLY A 71 16.63 -19.93 9.04
C GLY A 71 15.29 -20.39 8.45
N ASP A 72 15.03 -21.69 8.55
CA ASP A 72 13.76 -22.29 8.14
C ASP A 72 12.77 -22.30 9.31
N CYS A 73 11.99 -21.25 9.44
CA CYS A 73 10.96 -21.14 10.46
C CYS A 73 9.65 -21.80 9.96
N GLY A 74 9.34 -22.95 10.50
CA GLY A 74 8.08 -23.66 10.26
C GLY A 74 8.02 -24.51 8.99
N GLY A 75 9.16 -24.85 8.40
CA GLY A 75 9.24 -25.76 7.23
C GLY A 75 8.83 -25.11 5.92
N ILE A 76 8.74 -23.78 5.87
CA ILE A 76 8.35 -23.03 4.66
C ILE A 76 9.55 -22.60 3.80
N GLY A 77 10.77 -22.76 4.31
CA GLY A 77 12.04 -22.40 3.66
C GLY A 77 12.84 -21.37 4.41
N VAL A 78 14.08 -21.15 3.95
CA VAL A 78 15.02 -20.22 4.59
C VAL A 78 14.55 -18.78 4.36
N GLN A 79 14.45 -18.03 5.45
CA GLN A 79 14.06 -16.63 5.45
C GLN A 79 15.24 -15.73 5.86
N THR A 80 15.33 -14.57 5.22
CA THR A 80 16.25 -13.50 5.59
C THR A 80 15.46 -12.22 5.82
N LYS A 81 15.74 -11.50 6.91
CA LYS A 81 15.14 -10.20 7.24
C LYS A 81 16.14 -9.09 6.99
N TYR A 82 15.77 -8.14 6.20
CA TYR A 82 16.49 -6.90 5.92
C TYR A 82 15.80 -5.74 6.60
N THR A 83 16.44 -5.07 7.54
CA THR A 83 15.88 -3.95 8.31
C THR A 83 16.49 -2.64 7.84
N TYR A 84 15.65 -1.72 7.39
CA TYR A 84 15.97 -0.35 7.01
C TYR A 84 15.52 0.63 8.10
N ASP A 85 15.55 1.94 7.82
CA ASP A 85 15.15 2.97 8.80
C ASP A 85 13.67 2.83 9.21
N ASP A 86 12.79 2.66 8.24
CA ASP A 86 11.36 2.80 8.43
C ASP A 86 10.59 1.52 8.09
N ILE A 87 11.25 0.55 7.47
CA ILE A 87 10.64 -0.73 7.06
C ILE A 87 11.56 -1.91 7.35
N ALA A 88 10.95 -3.08 7.48
CA ALA A 88 11.67 -4.35 7.40
C ALA A 88 11.06 -5.20 6.27
N VAL A 89 11.92 -5.81 5.48
CA VAL A 89 11.56 -6.71 4.37
C VAL A 89 12.09 -8.09 4.70
N ASN A 90 11.20 -9.08 4.76
CA ASN A 90 11.64 -10.48 4.86
C ASN A 90 11.50 -11.14 3.49
N THR A 91 12.50 -11.89 3.13
CA THR A 91 12.50 -12.71 1.94
C THR A 91 12.35 -14.19 2.28
N LEU A 92 11.90 -14.97 1.32
CA LEU A 92 11.80 -16.42 1.41
C LEU A 92 12.53 -17.01 0.21
N LYS A 93 13.47 -17.93 0.48
CA LYS A 93 14.19 -18.65 -0.56
C LYS A 93 13.33 -19.77 -1.13
N GLU A 94 13.06 -19.69 -2.41
CA GLU A 94 12.29 -20.66 -3.19
C GLU A 94 13.17 -21.31 -4.27
N LYS A 95 12.62 -22.28 -5.01
CA LYS A 95 13.36 -23.00 -6.07
C LYS A 95 13.76 -22.09 -7.23
N ASP A 96 12.95 -21.08 -7.53
CA ASP A 96 13.11 -20.11 -8.62
C ASP A 96 13.75 -18.79 -8.17
N GLY A 97 14.26 -18.74 -6.95
CA GLY A 97 14.96 -17.60 -6.38
C GLY A 97 14.36 -17.11 -5.07
N GLU A 98 14.86 -16.01 -4.60
CA GLU A 98 14.42 -15.36 -3.37
C GLU A 98 13.31 -14.35 -3.67
N LYS A 99 12.21 -14.41 -2.92
CA LYS A 99 11.03 -13.55 -3.11
C LYS A 99 10.68 -12.77 -1.84
N ILE A 100 10.06 -11.61 -2.02
CA ILE A 100 9.52 -10.81 -0.91
C ILE A 100 8.36 -11.57 -0.28
N HIS A 101 8.53 -11.94 0.99
CA HIS A 101 7.57 -12.76 1.75
C HIS A 101 6.77 -11.93 2.76
N LYS A 102 7.44 -10.97 3.42
CA LYS A 102 6.81 -10.09 4.41
C LYS A 102 7.38 -8.69 4.32
N ILE A 103 6.52 -7.67 4.56
CA ILE A 103 6.91 -6.28 4.73
C ILE A 103 6.30 -5.80 6.03
N ALA A 104 7.09 -5.15 6.88
CA ALA A 104 6.64 -4.52 8.11
C ALA A 104 6.99 -3.04 8.11
N LEU A 105 6.04 -2.18 8.45
CA LEU A 105 6.28 -0.77 8.72
C LEU A 105 6.76 -0.64 10.17
N LEU A 106 7.82 0.14 10.40
CA LEU A 106 8.48 0.24 11.70
C LEU A 106 8.13 1.53 12.45
N ASN A 107 7.61 2.53 11.74
CA ASN A 107 7.23 3.84 12.29
C ASN A 107 6.11 4.47 11.44
N ASP A 108 5.72 5.70 11.77
CA ASP A 108 4.67 6.49 11.14
C ASP A 108 5.11 7.29 9.89
N LEU A 109 6.39 7.19 9.50
CA LEU A 109 6.93 7.88 8.33
C LEU A 109 6.57 7.20 7.01
N VAL A 110 6.08 5.97 7.06
CA VAL A 110 5.65 5.19 5.90
C VAL A 110 4.19 4.84 6.03
N SER A 111 3.44 5.08 4.95
CA SER A 111 2.02 4.74 4.88
C SER A 111 1.80 3.54 3.97
N THR A 112 0.67 2.88 4.13
CA THR A 112 0.15 1.92 3.15
C THR A 112 -0.24 2.63 1.86
N SER A 113 -0.50 1.87 0.79
CA SER A 113 -0.98 2.41 -0.49
C SER A 113 -2.30 3.19 -0.39
N LYS A 114 -3.04 3.00 0.70
CA LYS A 114 -4.29 3.73 1.00
C LYS A 114 -4.12 4.79 2.09
N GLY A 115 -2.88 5.19 2.38
CA GLY A 115 -2.56 6.31 3.27
C GLY A 115 -2.62 5.99 4.76
N ILE A 116 -2.77 4.74 5.18
CA ILE A 116 -2.79 4.38 6.61
C ILE A 116 -1.37 4.19 7.15
N SER A 117 -1.09 4.82 8.27
CA SER A 117 0.18 4.79 9.00
C SER A 117 0.02 4.22 10.42
N ILE A 118 1.13 3.90 11.06
CA ILE A 118 1.15 3.63 12.50
C ILE A 118 0.72 4.91 13.23
N GLY A 119 -0.20 4.78 14.18
CA GLY A 119 -0.81 5.88 14.93
C GLY A 119 -2.24 6.23 14.48
N ASP A 120 -2.63 5.88 13.27
CA ASP A 120 -3.99 6.11 12.78
C ASP A 120 -5.03 5.30 13.57
N ASP A 121 -6.26 5.78 13.59
CA ASP A 121 -7.34 5.11 14.29
C ASP A 121 -7.97 3.96 13.47
N GLU A 122 -8.67 3.07 14.17
CA GLU A 122 -9.37 1.93 13.57
C GLU A 122 -10.43 2.35 12.54
N ALA A 123 -11.10 3.48 12.76
CA ALA A 123 -12.15 3.97 11.86
C ALA A 123 -11.54 4.36 10.51
N SER A 124 -10.40 5.04 10.51
CA SER A 124 -9.63 5.38 9.31
C SER A 124 -9.19 4.14 8.53
N VAL A 125 -8.74 3.09 9.23
CA VAL A 125 -8.41 1.80 8.58
C VAL A 125 -9.63 1.20 7.89
N LYS A 126 -10.78 1.15 8.57
CA LYS A 126 -12.03 0.60 8.02
C LYS A 126 -12.60 1.47 6.89
N GLU A 127 -12.43 2.79 6.94
CA GLU A 127 -12.80 3.69 5.84
C GLU A 127 -11.96 3.41 4.59
N ALA A 128 -10.64 3.26 4.75
CA ALA A 128 -9.71 3.03 3.64
C ALA A 128 -9.83 1.62 3.03
N TYR A 129 -9.98 0.60 3.86
CA TYR A 129 -9.91 -0.81 3.44
C TYR A 129 -11.26 -1.54 3.42
N GLY A 130 -12.31 -0.94 3.98
CA GLY A 130 -13.64 -1.55 4.09
C GLY A 130 -13.70 -2.59 5.21
N THR A 131 -14.55 -3.59 5.04
CA THR A 131 -14.76 -4.66 6.02
C THR A 131 -13.56 -5.61 6.05
N PRO A 132 -12.90 -5.83 7.21
CA PRO A 132 -11.80 -6.78 7.31
C PRO A 132 -12.28 -8.23 7.12
N SER A 133 -11.42 -9.07 6.58
CA SER A 133 -11.66 -10.53 6.48
C SER A 133 -11.70 -11.20 7.85
N SER A 134 -11.04 -10.62 8.84
CA SER A 134 -11.05 -11.04 10.24
C SER A 134 -10.77 -9.86 11.16
N GLU A 135 -11.51 -9.82 12.27
CA GLU A 135 -11.31 -8.86 13.36
C GLU A 135 -11.26 -9.66 14.66
N ALA A 136 -10.07 -9.84 15.22
CA ALA A 136 -9.86 -10.64 16.41
C ALA A 136 -8.56 -10.23 17.13
N ASN A 137 -8.58 -10.31 18.46
CA ASN A 137 -7.39 -10.08 19.32
C ASN A 137 -6.67 -8.73 19.06
N GLY A 138 -7.45 -7.67 18.81
CA GLY A 138 -6.89 -6.35 18.49
C GLY A 138 -6.21 -6.29 17.12
N LYS A 139 -6.64 -7.11 16.16
CA LYS A 139 -6.11 -7.12 14.81
C LYS A 139 -7.21 -7.03 13.77
N LEU A 140 -6.99 -6.23 12.75
CA LEU A 140 -7.77 -6.19 11.52
C LEU A 140 -6.95 -6.85 10.42
N THR A 141 -7.52 -7.87 9.78
CA THR A 141 -6.86 -8.62 8.72
C THR A 141 -7.63 -8.48 7.43
N TYR A 142 -6.94 -8.11 6.36
CA TYR A 142 -7.45 -8.03 4.99
C TYR A 142 -6.73 -9.04 4.12
N LYS A 143 -7.45 -9.76 3.26
CA LYS A 143 -6.91 -10.83 2.41
C LYS A 143 -7.19 -10.58 0.94
N SER A 144 -6.22 -10.93 0.11
CA SER A 144 -6.35 -10.97 -1.34
C SER A 144 -5.57 -12.18 -1.88
N GLY A 145 -6.30 -13.24 -2.23
CA GLY A 145 -5.67 -14.52 -2.56
C GLY A 145 -4.86 -15.07 -1.39
N ASN A 146 -3.59 -15.31 -1.63
CA ASN A 146 -2.61 -15.76 -0.63
C ASN A 146 -1.86 -14.60 0.06
N LEU A 147 -2.27 -13.36 -0.18
CA LEU A 147 -1.67 -12.19 0.44
C LEU A 147 -2.53 -11.69 1.59
N GLU A 148 -1.89 -11.20 2.63
CA GLU A 148 -2.53 -10.70 3.84
C GLU A 148 -1.91 -9.38 4.27
N LEU A 149 -2.78 -8.41 4.63
CA LEU A 149 -2.42 -7.16 5.30
C LEU A 149 -3.05 -7.17 6.69
N GLU A 150 -2.23 -7.05 7.72
CA GLU A 150 -2.63 -7.05 9.11
C GLU A 150 -2.31 -5.70 9.77
N PHE A 151 -3.29 -5.08 10.38
CA PHE A 151 -3.14 -3.96 11.31
C PHE A 151 -3.29 -4.47 12.73
N THR A 152 -2.31 -4.22 13.59
CA THR A 152 -2.43 -4.47 15.03
C THR A 152 -2.89 -3.19 15.71
N LEU A 153 -3.95 -3.28 16.50
CA LEU A 153 -4.55 -2.17 17.24
C LEU A 153 -4.24 -2.27 18.72
N LYS A 154 -4.01 -1.12 19.34
CA LYS A 154 -3.99 -0.95 20.79
C LYS A 154 -4.69 0.36 21.14
N ASP A 155 -5.65 0.29 22.05
CA ASP A 155 -6.44 1.45 22.48
C ASP A 155 -7.10 2.19 21.31
N GLY A 156 -7.54 1.43 20.26
CA GLY A 156 -8.18 1.96 19.06
C GLY A 156 -7.24 2.53 18.00
N ASN A 157 -5.91 2.51 18.22
CA ASN A 157 -4.94 3.04 17.27
C ASN A 157 -4.04 1.93 16.71
N VAL A 158 -3.60 2.11 15.47
CA VAL A 158 -2.67 1.21 14.77
C VAL A 158 -1.30 1.29 15.42
N THR A 159 -0.78 0.15 15.87
CA THR A 159 0.55 0.03 16.48
C THR A 159 1.53 -0.78 15.63
N ALA A 160 1.03 -1.57 14.67
CA ALA A 160 1.86 -2.27 13.70
C ALA A 160 1.08 -2.51 12.40
N ILE A 161 1.79 -2.48 11.28
CA ILE A 161 1.28 -2.77 9.94
C ILE A 161 2.20 -3.80 9.30
N ASN A 162 1.62 -4.95 8.95
CA ASN A 162 2.36 -6.05 8.35
C ASN A 162 1.66 -6.56 7.09
N TYR A 163 2.43 -6.73 6.04
CA TYR A 163 2.04 -7.47 4.85
C TYR A 163 2.74 -8.81 4.87
N ARG A 164 2.03 -9.88 4.50
CA ARG A 164 2.64 -11.21 4.36
C ARG A 164 2.02 -12.03 3.25
N ARG A 165 2.80 -12.92 2.69
CA ARG A 165 2.33 -13.99 1.82
C ARG A 165 2.12 -15.25 2.66
N ILE A 166 0.95 -15.87 2.50
CA ILE A 166 0.64 -17.19 3.08
C ILE A 166 1.18 -18.24 2.12
N VAL A 167 2.03 -19.14 2.59
CA VAL A 167 2.65 -20.25 1.85
C VAL A 167 2.16 -21.58 2.42
#